data_9a212dc2773025b35067816e064e2e58
#
_entry.id   9a212dc2773025b35067816e064e2e58
#
_cell.length_a   1.000
_cell.length_b   1.000
_cell.length_c   1.000
_cell.angle_alpha   90.00
_cell.angle_beta   90.00
_cell.angle_gamma   90.00
#
_symmetry.space_group_name_H-M   'P 1'
#
loop_
_entity.id
_entity.type
_entity.pdbx_description
1 polymer ?
#
loop_
_entity_poly.entity_id
_entity_poly.type
_entity_poly.pdbx_seq_one_letter_code
_entity_poly.pdbx_strand_id
1 'polypeptide(L)'
;MKATLKIGSILVLLMLGFIAIVSAQSDRKANRDTREWRYEIEAMGTGVQGTYLIKVWTYSKRPDVAIEQAKKNAVHGIIFRGFAGKPGIPGQRALTNNVNLEQEKAEFFDPFFSDGGKYMKFVSITNDGSVSAGDRLKVGKEYKIGVIVSVNVAALRADLENAGMLKGLSSGF
;
A
#
# COMPACT_ATOMS: atom_id res chain seq x y z
N MET A 1 -19.52 15.57 -43.82
CA MET A 1 -19.37 15.96 -42.40
C MET A 1 -19.87 14.95 -41.36
N LYS A 2 -20.90 14.10 -41.61
CA LYS A 2 -21.39 13.13 -40.59
C LYS A 2 -20.50 11.89 -40.39
N ALA A 3 -19.67 11.50 -41.37
CA ALA A 3 -18.77 10.34 -41.26
C ALA A 3 -17.50 10.61 -40.44
N THR A 4 -16.92 11.81 -40.56
CA THR A 4 -15.73 12.22 -39.82
C THR A 4 -15.97 12.34 -38.32
N LEU A 5 -17.21 12.74 -37.93
CA LEU A 5 -17.57 12.85 -36.49
C LEU A 5 -17.71 11.47 -35.84
N LYS A 6 -18.16 10.46 -36.56
CA LYS A 6 -18.29 9.08 -36.05
C LYS A 6 -16.94 8.41 -35.88
N ILE A 7 -15.96 8.65 -36.74
CA ILE A 7 -14.62 8.10 -36.67
C ILE A 7 -13.88 8.69 -35.47
N GLY A 8 -13.98 9.99 -35.23
CA GLY A 8 -13.38 10.64 -34.05
C GLY A 8 -13.93 10.10 -32.73
N SER A 9 -15.24 9.85 -32.64
CA SER A 9 -15.87 9.31 -31.42
C SER A 9 -15.44 7.86 -31.12
N ILE A 10 -15.24 7.04 -32.16
CA ILE A 10 -14.77 5.65 -32.02
C ILE A 10 -13.30 5.64 -31.57
N LEU A 11 -12.47 6.56 -32.09
CA LEU A 11 -11.06 6.64 -31.72
C LEU A 11 -10.87 7.06 -30.25
N VAL A 12 -11.69 7.99 -29.76
CA VAL A 12 -11.67 8.42 -28.35
C VAL A 12 -12.12 7.28 -27.42
N LEU A 13 -13.15 6.53 -27.80
CA LEU A 13 -13.60 5.36 -27.03
C LEU A 13 -12.53 4.24 -26.97
N LEU A 14 -11.82 3.99 -28.05
CA LEU A 14 -10.71 3.04 -28.11
C LEU A 14 -9.54 3.49 -27.22
N MET A 15 -9.18 4.77 -27.22
CA MET A 15 -8.13 5.32 -26.36
C MET A 15 -8.50 5.20 -24.88
N LEU A 16 -9.72 5.51 -24.49
CA LEU A 16 -10.19 5.37 -23.09
C LEU A 16 -10.17 3.91 -22.63
N GLY A 17 -10.55 2.98 -23.51
CA GLY A 17 -10.47 1.53 -23.23
C GLY A 17 -9.03 1.04 -23.00
N PHE A 18 -8.06 1.59 -23.74
CA PHE A 18 -6.66 1.20 -23.63
C PHE A 18 -6.05 1.65 -22.29
N ILE A 19 -6.39 2.84 -21.79
CA ILE A 19 -5.94 3.36 -20.51
C ILE A 19 -6.46 2.49 -19.35
N ALA A 20 -7.71 2.09 -19.40
CA ALA A 20 -8.31 1.23 -18.37
C ALA A 20 -7.65 -0.17 -18.29
N ILE A 21 -7.28 -0.75 -19.43
CA ILE A 21 -6.61 -2.06 -19.50
C ILE A 21 -5.19 -2.00 -18.90
N VAL A 22 -4.44 -0.93 -19.18
CA VAL A 22 -3.07 -0.76 -18.66
C VAL A 22 -3.08 -0.60 -17.14
N SER A 23 -4.01 0.19 -16.58
CA SER A 23 -4.15 0.35 -15.14
C SER A 23 -4.51 -0.97 -14.45
N ALA A 24 -5.46 -1.72 -14.97
CA ALA A 24 -5.87 -3.01 -14.42
C ALA A 24 -4.73 -4.06 -14.44
N GLN A 25 -3.84 -4.02 -15.44
CA GLN A 25 -2.68 -4.91 -15.48
C GLN A 25 -1.62 -4.51 -14.46
N SER A 26 -1.40 -3.22 -14.23
CA SER A 26 -0.49 -2.70 -13.20
C SER A 26 -0.93 -3.17 -11.81
N ASP A 27 -2.21 -3.02 -11.50
CA ASP A 27 -2.79 -3.39 -10.22
C ASP A 27 -2.74 -4.90 -9.96
N ARG A 28 -3.08 -5.72 -10.95
CA ARG A 28 -2.97 -7.19 -10.86
C ARG A 28 -1.54 -7.64 -10.61
N LYS A 29 -0.57 -6.98 -11.24
CA LYS A 29 0.83 -7.28 -11.03
C LYS A 29 1.29 -6.87 -9.64
N ALA A 30 0.92 -5.67 -9.17
CA ALA A 30 1.22 -5.20 -7.83
C ALA A 30 0.66 -6.16 -6.77
N ASN A 31 -0.57 -6.63 -6.96
CA ASN A 31 -1.23 -7.59 -6.09
C ASN A 31 -0.47 -8.92 -6.00
N ARG A 32 -0.02 -9.44 -7.13
CA ARG A 32 0.78 -10.67 -7.17
C ARG A 32 2.14 -10.50 -6.52
N ASP A 33 2.83 -9.38 -6.83
CA ASP A 33 4.18 -9.12 -6.32
C ASP A 33 4.16 -8.81 -4.81
N THR A 34 3.05 -8.28 -4.26
CA THR A 34 2.89 -8.05 -2.81
C THR A 34 2.61 -9.32 -2.00
N ARG A 35 2.20 -10.41 -2.62
CA ARG A 35 2.00 -11.68 -1.91
C ARG A 35 3.29 -12.22 -1.27
N GLU A 36 4.44 -11.84 -1.79
CA GLU A 36 5.73 -12.20 -1.21
C GLU A 36 6.13 -11.32 -0.03
N TRP A 37 5.42 -10.23 0.23
CA TRP A 37 5.66 -9.26 1.30
C TRP A 37 7.15 -8.87 1.46
N ARG A 38 7.82 -8.63 0.33
CA ARG A 38 9.23 -8.25 0.27
C ARG A 38 9.38 -6.74 0.30
N TYR A 39 9.54 -6.18 1.50
CA TYR A 39 9.67 -4.75 1.73
C TYR A 39 10.45 -4.44 3.02
N GLU A 40 10.88 -3.19 3.14
CA GLU A 40 11.46 -2.61 4.35
C GLU A 40 10.69 -1.32 4.70
N ILE A 41 10.60 -0.99 5.98
CA ILE A 41 9.94 0.23 6.46
C ILE A 41 10.91 1.05 7.27
N GLU A 42 10.96 2.34 6.98
CA GLU A 42 11.71 3.34 7.73
C GLU A 42 10.77 4.39 8.33
N ALA A 43 10.95 4.70 9.61
CA ALA A 43 10.28 5.82 10.24
C ALA A 43 10.73 7.16 9.61
N MET A 44 9.80 8.02 9.21
CA MET A 44 10.07 9.34 8.65
C MET A 44 9.56 10.48 9.55
N GLY A 45 8.51 10.23 10.32
CA GLY A 45 7.90 11.19 11.22
C GLY A 45 6.58 10.70 11.78
N THR A 46 6.00 11.55 12.62
CA THR A 46 4.62 11.41 13.07
C THR A 46 3.78 12.51 12.42
N GLY A 47 2.58 12.17 12.00
CA GLY A 47 1.61 13.14 11.51
C GLY A 47 0.68 13.60 12.65
N VAL A 48 -0.54 13.97 12.29
CA VAL A 48 -1.61 14.21 13.26
C VAL A 48 -1.84 12.93 14.09
N GLN A 49 -2.45 13.10 15.26
CA GLN A 49 -2.63 12.04 16.26
C GLN A 49 -3.05 10.69 15.63
N GLY A 50 -2.28 9.65 15.94
CA GLY A 50 -2.52 8.28 15.44
C GLY A 50 -2.04 8.00 14.00
N THR A 51 -1.35 8.96 13.37
CA THR A 51 -0.82 8.83 12.01
C THR A 51 0.70 8.78 12.02
N TYR A 52 1.27 7.88 11.21
CA TYR A 52 2.71 7.78 10.99
C TYR A 52 3.07 8.09 9.54
N LEU A 53 4.18 8.81 9.37
CA LEU A 53 4.82 9.02 8.10
C LEU A 53 5.97 8.02 7.98
N ILE A 54 5.92 7.14 7.00
CA ILE A 54 6.89 6.09 6.79
C ILE A 54 7.36 6.03 5.34
N LYS A 55 8.63 5.66 5.13
CA LYS A 55 9.15 5.32 3.82
C LYS A 55 9.12 3.79 3.67
N VAL A 56 8.46 3.32 2.63
CA VAL A 56 8.38 1.89 2.31
C VAL A 56 9.24 1.61 1.10
N TRP A 57 10.26 0.78 1.28
CA TRP A 57 11.11 0.28 0.23
C TRP A 57 10.51 -0.97 -0.38
N THR A 58 10.19 -0.91 -1.65
CA THR A 58 9.61 -2.03 -2.41
C THR A 58 10.52 -2.43 -3.55
N TYR A 59 10.37 -3.66 -4.03
CA TYR A 59 11.15 -4.19 -5.14
C TYR A 59 10.25 -4.43 -6.33
N SER A 60 10.51 -3.74 -7.45
CA SER A 60 9.75 -3.90 -8.68
C SER A 60 10.58 -3.59 -9.92
N LYS A 61 10.24 -4.25 -11.02
CA LYS A 61 10.77 -3.89 -12.34
C LYS A 61 10.15 -2.61 -12.89
N ARG A 62 9.03 -2.18 -12.31
CA ARG A 62 8.25 -1.03 -12.75
C ARG A 62 7.96 -0.08 -11.60
N PRO A 63 8.28 1.22 -11.73
CA PRO A 63 8.04 2.22 -10.67
C PRO A 63 6.57 2.41 -10.31
N ASP A 64 5.67 2.38 -11.30
CA ASP A 64 4.23 2.50 -11.10
C ASP A 64 3.67 1.37 -10.22
N VAL A 65 4.15 0.14 -10.44
CA VAL A 65 3.81 -1.01 -9.59
C VAL A 65 4.34 -0.84 -8.18
N ALA A 66 5.54 -0.27 -8.01
CA ALA A 66 6.14 -0.06 -6.69
C ALA A 66 5.30 0.86 -5.80
N ILE A 67 4.66 1.89 -6.38
CA ILE A 67 3.82 2.83 -5.64
C ILE A 67 2.60 2.11 -5.05
N GLU A 68 1.92 1.28 -5.84
CA GLU A 68 0.78 0.50 -5.36
C GLU A 68 1.21 -0.54 -4.32
N GLN A 69 2.32 -1.22 -4.56
CA GLN A 69 2.93 -2.14 -3.59
C GLN A 69 3.25 -1.44 -2.27
N ALA A 70 3.78 -0.22 -2.31
CA ALA A 70 4.14 0.53 -1.10
C ALA A 70 2.94 0.78 -0.20
N LYS A 71 1.77 1.10 -0.74
CA LYS A 71 0.54 1.27 0.04
C LYS A 71 0.13 -0.01 0.76
N LYS A 72 0.09 -1.12 0.03
CA LYS A 72 -0.22 -2.43 0.62
C LYS A 72 0.81 -2.84 1.67
N ASN A 73 2.09 -2.75 1.33
CA ASN A 73 3.21 -3.11 2.20
C ASN A 73 3.24 -2.26 3.48
N ALA A 74 2.88 -0.96 3.38
CA ALA A 74 2.77 -0.09 4.53
C ALA A 74 1.73 -0.61 5.54
N VAL A 75 0.51 -0.87 5.07
CA VAL A 75 -0.58 -1.35 5.93
C VAL A 75 -0.28 -2.75 6.47
N HIS A 76 0.20 -3.67 5.62
CA HIS A 76 0.62 -5.00 6.05
C HIS A 76 1.73 -4.92 7.12
N GLY A 77 2.73 -4.07 6.91
CA GLY A 77 3.82 -3.89 7.86
C GLY A 77 3.35 -3.38 9.21
N ILE A 78 2.43 -2.42 9.25
CA ILE A 78 1.82 -1.94 10.50
C ILE A 78 1.06 -3.07 11.22
N ILE A 79 0.32 -3.89 10.50
CA ILE A 79 -0.46 -4.97 11.12
C ILE A 79 0.44 -6.07 11.66
N PHE A 80 1.41 -6.56 10.87
CA PHE A 80 2.09 -7.83 11.13
C PHE A 80 3.55 -7.72 11.56
N ARG A 81 4.25 -6.60 11.27
CA ARG A 81 5.71 -6.49 11.52
C ARG A 81 6.10 -5.33 12.44
N GLY A 82 5.38 -4.23 12.38
CA GLY A 82 5.84 -2.99 12.97
C GLY A 82 7.05 -2.41 12.24
N PHE A 83 7.65 -1.37 12.81
CA PHE A 83 8.91 -0.79 12.37
C PHE A 83 9.66 -0.14 13.54
N ALA A 84 10.97 -0.10 13.43
CA ALA A 84 11.83 0.56 14.41
C ALA A 84 11.74 2.09 14.31
N GLY A 85 11.79 2.76 15.46
CA GLY A 85 11.92 4.21 15.51
C GLY A 85 13.33 4.69 15.17
N LYS A 86 13.46 6.00 15.01
CA LYS A 86 14.73 6.74 14.89
C LYS A 86 14.82 7.80 15.99
N PRO A 87 15.98 8.41 16.24
CA PRO A 87 16.08 9.51 17.20
C PRO A 87 15.01 10.59 16.95
N GLY A 88 14.18 10.86 17.95
CA GLY A 88 13.05 11.80 17.87
C GLY A 88 11.80 11.30 17.13
N ILE A 89 11.81 10.10 16.55
CA ILE A 89 10.67 9.52 15.85
C ILE A 89 10.37 8.13 16.45
N PRO A 90 9.21 7.96 17.12
CA PRO A 90 8.87 6.69 17.72
C PRO A 90 8.64 5.61 16.66
N GLY A 91 9.00 4.37 16.98
CA GLY A 91 8.61 3.20 16.21
C GLY A 91 7.16 2.79 16.48
N GLN A 92 6.69 1.85 15.69
CA GLN A 92 5.38 1.24 15.84
C GLN A 92 5.54 -0.28 15.98
N ARG A 93 5.05 -0.85 17.06
CA ARG A 93 4.94 -2.31 17.18
C ARG A 93 3.86 -2.83 16.24
N ALA A 94 4.01 -4.08 15.79
CA ALA A 94 2.92 -4.75 15.06
C ALA A 94 1.60 -4.66 15.84
N LEU A 95 0.50 -4.50 15.13
CA LEU A 95 -0.83 -4.46 15.75
C LEU A 95 -1.26 -5.82 16.27
N THR A 96 -0.75 -6.90 15.70
CA THR A 96 -0.96 -8.28 16.16
C THR A 96 0.36 -8.95 16.54
N ASN A 97 0.32 -9.84 17.53
CA ASN A 97 1.42 -10.73 17.87
C ASN A 97 1.23 -12.14 17.25
N ASN A 98 0.10 -12.39 16.60
CA ASN A 98 -0.16 -13.65 15.92
C ASN A 98 0.44 -13.61 14.51
N VAL A 99 1.55 -14.32 14.31
CA VAL A 99 2.25 -14.40 13.03
C VAL A 99 1.47 -15.12 11.93
N ASN A 100 0.49 -15.94 12.32
CA ASN A 100 -0.35 -16.71 11.39
C ASN A 100 -1.72 -16.06 11.13
N LEU A 101 -2.00 -14.91 11.74
CA LEU A 101 -3.32 -14.29 11.67
C LEU A 101 -3.79 -14.05 10.22
N GLU A 102 -2.89 -13.65 9.32
CA GLU A 102 -3.21 -13.42 7.92
C GLU A 102 -3.75 -14.69 7.25
N GLN A 103 -3.12 -15.83 7.51
CA GLN A 103 -3.53 -17.13 6.98
C GLN A 103 -4.79 -17.67 7.67
N GLU A 104 -4.87 -17.57 8.99
CA GLU A 104 -6.02 -18.02 9.78
C GLU A 104 -7.30 -17.23 9.44
N LYS A 105 -7.16 -16.00 8.99
CA LYS A 105 -8.23 -15.06 8.63
C LYS A 105 -8.14 -14.63 7.15
N ALA A 106 -7.74 -15.54 6.28
CA ALA A 106 -7.60 -15.26 4.84
C ALA A 106 -8.91 -14.74 4.22
N GLU A 107 -10.07 -15.24 4.65
CA GLU A 107 -11.38 -14.74 4.21
C GLU A 107 -11.58 -13.25 4.45
N PHE A 108 -10.94 -12.69 5.49
CA PHE A 108 -10.94 -11.25 5.78
C PHE A 108 -9.79 -10.54 5.05
N PHE A 109 -8.55 -11.06 5.13
CA PHE A 109 -7.38 -10.34 4.64
C PHE A 109 -7.22 -10.38 3.12
N ASP A 110 -7.67 -11.43 2.43
CA ASP A 110 -7.62 -11.50 0.97
C ASP A 110 -8.42 -10.36 0.31
N PRO A 111 -9.71 -10.14 0.63
CA PRO A 111 -10.44 -8.99 0.10
C PRO A 111 -9.95 -7.65 0.68
N PHE A 112 -9.44 -7.63 1.91
CA PHE A 112 -8.90 -6.42 2.53
C PHE A 112 -7.69 -5.88 1.75
N PHE A 113 -6.79 -6.75 1.30
CA PHE A 113 -5.60 -6.41 0.52
C PHE A 113 -5.79 -6.56 -1.00
N SER A 114 -6.98 -6.82 -1.49
CA SER A 114 -7.27 -6.85 -2.94
C SER A 114 -7.09 -5.47 -3.57
N ASP A 115 -7.06 -5.41 -4.90
CA ASP A 115 -7.03 -4.14 -5.63
C ASP A 115 -8.27 -3.31 -5.33
N GLY A 116 -8.07 -2.06 -4.91
CA GLY A 116 -9.17 -1.22 -4.43
C GLY A 116 -9.71 -1.63 -3.05
N GLY A 117 -9.06 -2.57 -2.37
CA GLY A 117 -9.50 -3.11 -1.09
C GLY A 117 -9.48 -2.10 0.06
N LYS A 118 -10.02 -2.54 1.19
CA LYS A 118 -10.28 -1.68 2.35
C LYS A 118 -9.03 -1.03 2.94
N TYR A 119 -7.84 -1.64 2.77
CA TYR A 119 -6.56 -1.09 3.22
C TYR A 119 -6.32 0.35 2.74
N MET A 120 -6.81 0.71 1.55
CA MET A 120 -6.63 2.03 0.95
C MET A 120 -7.22 3.16 1.79
N LYS A 121 -8.19 2.89 2.65
CA LYS A 121 -8.79 3.88 3.55
C LYS A 121 -7.81 4.39 4.62
N PHE A 122 -6.76 3.64 4.89
CA PHE A 122 -5.84 3.89 6.00
C PHE A 122 -4.47 4.41 5.55
N VAL A 123 -4.23 4.49 4.25
CA VAL A 123 -2.94 4.88 3.68
C VAL A 123 -3.09 5.88 2.55
N SER A 124 -2.25 6.89 2.54
CA SER A 124 -2.16 7.87 1.45
C SER A 124 -0.69 8.12 1.08
N ILE A 125 -0.45 8.43 -0.19
CA ILE A 125 0.86 8.84 -0.68
C ILE A 125 1.04 10.33 -0.38
N THR A 126 2.23 10.74 0.06
CA THR A 126 2.47 12.12 0.50
C THR A 126 2.93 13.06 -0.61
N ASN A 127 3.47 12.57 -1.73
CA ASN A 127 4.14 13.38 -2.76
C ASN A 127 3.63 13.04 -4.15
N ASP A 128 2.35 13.12 -4.45
CA ASP A 128 1.75 12.83 -5.77
C ASP A 128 2.31 11.57 -6.47
N GLY A 129 2.91 10.66 -5.68
CA GLY A 129 3.56 9.46 -6.18
C GLY A 129 4.95 9.69 -6.81
N SER A 130 5.51 10.89 -6.73
CA SER A 130 6.85 11.16 -7.24
C SER A 130 7.90 10.48 -6.36
N VAL A 131 8.78 9.70 -7.01
CA VAL A 131 9.92 9.03 -6.36
C VAL A 131 11.16 9.85 -6.62
N SER A 132 11.83 10.32 -5.57
CA SER A 132 13.07 11.07 -5.71
C SER A 132 14.20 10.19 -6.30
N ALA A 133 15.16 10.80 -6.98
CA ALA A 133 16.26 10.05 -7.61
C ALA A 133 17.04 9.20 -6.60
N GLY A 134 17.22 9.70 -5.36
CA GLY A 134 17.89 8.97 -4.28
C GLY A 134 17.09 7.78 -3.73
N ASP A 135 15.78 7.75 -3.98
CA ASP A 135 14.88 6.68 -3.55
C ASP A 135 14.64 5.63 -4.65
N ARG A 136 15.45 5.65 -5.70
CA ARG A 136 15.38 4.69 -6.81
C ARG A 136 16.74 4.05 -7.04
N LEU A 137 16.93 2.88 -6.45
CA LEU A 137 18.17 2.12 -6.52
C LEU A 137 18.01 0.93 -7.47
N LYS A 138 18.98 0.71 -8.37
CA LYS A 138 18.98 -0.49 -9.22
C LYS A 138 19.58 -1.66 -8.45
N VAL A 139 18.86 -2.75 -8.33
CA VAL A 139 19.28 -3.98 -7.64
C VAL A 139 19.11 -5.16 -8.62
N GLY A 140 20.18 -5.53 -9.29
CA GLY A 140 20.13 -6.56 -10.32
C GLY A 140 19.20 -6.19 -11.49
N LYS A 141 18.14 -6.98 -11.70
CA LYS A 141 17.13 -6.77 -12.74
C LYS A 141 15.91 -5.95 -12.28
N GLU A 142 15.89 -5.52 -11.02
CA GLU A 142 14.79 -4.79 -10.40
C GLU A 142 15.25 -3.43 -9.88
N TYR A 143 14.30 -2.62 -9.43
CA TYR A 143 14.54 -1.39 -8.70
C TYR A 143 14.05 -1.56 -7.26
N LYS A 144 14.86 -1.16 -6.30
CA LYS A 144 14.44 -0.88 -4.93
C LYS A 144 13.95 0.56 -4.91
N ILE A 145 12.67 0.78 -4.62
CA ILE A 145 12.01 2.07 -4.74
C ILE A 145 11.44 2.44 -3.38
N GLY A 146 11.84 3.61 -2.87
CA GLY A 146 11.35 4.19 -1.63
C GLY A 146 10.15 5.09 -1.90
N VAL A 147 9.02 4.78 -1.29
CA VAL A 147 7.79 5.58 -1.40
C VAL A 147 7.40 6.07 -0.01
N ILE A 148 7.18 7.37 0.12
CA ILE A 148 6.73 7.95 1.39
C ILE A 148 5.21 7.92 1.43
N VAL A 149 4.68 7.30 2.48
CA VAL A 149 3.25 7.17 2.71
C VAL A 149 2.89 7.61 4.13
N SER A 150 1.68 8.09 4.29
CA SER A 150 1.05 8.37 5.57
C SER A 150 0.08 7.26 5.91
N VAL A 151 0.17 6.66 7.10
CA VAL A 151 -0.72 5.60 7.56
C VAL A 151 -1.44 6.04 8.83
N ASN A 152 -2.77 6.05 8.79
CA ASN A 152 -3.61 6.28 9.96
C ASN A 152 -3.74 4.98 10.77
N VAL A 153 -2.78 4.77 11.67
CA VAL A 153 -2.69 3.56 12.50
C VAL A 153 -3.84 3.46 13.50
N ALA A 154 -4.29 4.59 14.03
CA ALA A 154 -5.41 4.62 14.98
C ALA A 154 -6.70 4.14 14.33
N ALA A 155 -7.04 4.67 13.15
CA ALA A 155 -8.22 4.24 12.39
C ALA A 155 -8.11 2.79 11.93
N LEU A 156 -6.93 2.36 11.48
CA LEU A 156 -6.67 0.97 11.08
C LEU A 156 -6.89 0.00 12.25
N ARG A 157 -6.34 0.33 13.44
CA ARG A 157 -6.52 -0.47 14.65
C ARG A 157 -8.01 -0.59 15.01
N ALA A 158 -8.71 0.55 15.10
CA ALA A 158 -10.13 0.56 15.44
C ALA A 158 -10.97 -0.29 14.46
N ASP A 159 -10.67 -0.22 13.19
CA ASP A 159 -11.36 -1.03 12.17
C ASP A 159 -11.12 -2.54 12.35
N LEU A 160 -9.88 -2.92 12.61
CA LEU A 160 -9.52 -4.34 12.84
C LEU A 160 -10.09 -4.87 14.16
N GLU A 161 -10.15 -4.05 15.22
CA GLU A 161 -10.81 -4.40 16.48
C GLU A 161 -12.31 -4.59 16.27
N ASN A 162 -12.98 -3.69 15.56
CA ASN A 162 -14.40 -3.81 15.22
C ASN A 162 -14.71 -5.03 14.36
N ALA A 163 -13.77 -5.43 13.50
CA ALA A 163 -13.88 -6.64 12.69
C ALA A 163 -13.53 -7.94 13.47
N GLY A 164 -13.14 -7.84 14.75
CA GLY A 164 -12.72 -8.98 15.56
C GLY A 164 -11.37 -9.60 15.17
N MET A 165 -10.56 -8.87 14.39
CA MET A 165 -9.23 -9.32 13.99
C MET A 165 -8.18 -9.02 15.06
N LEU A 166 -8.40 -8.01 15.90
CA LEU A 166 -7.56 -7.67 17.03
C LEU A 166 -8.38 -7.70 18.32
N LYS A 167 -7.71 -7.99 19.43
CA LYS A 167 -8.29 -7.79 20.77
C LYS A 167 -8.32 -6.29 21.07
N GLY A 168 -9.44 -5.78 21.55
CA GLY A 168 -9.57 -4.39 21.98
C GLY A 168 -8.58 -4.09 23.13
N LEU A 169 -8.10 -2.87 23.19
CA LEU A 169 -7.19 -2.41 24.27
C LEU A 169 -7.82 -2.56 25.66
N SER A 170 -9.14 -2.56 25.76
CA SER A 170 -9.90 -2.73 27.01
C SER A 170 -10.11 -4.20 27.44
N SER A 171 -9.76 -5.18 26.61
CA SER A 171 -10.00 -6.61 26.91
C SER A 171 -8.84 -7.28 27.67
N GLY A 172 -7.92 -6.51 28.24
CA GLY A 172 -6.73 -6.98 28.95
C GLY A 172 -6.70 -6.71 30.44
N PHE A 173 -7.84 -6.43 31.06
CA PHE A 173 -7.98 -6.28 32.52
C PHE A 173 -8.98 -7.30 33.04
#